data_4f8492baea25d063d97c5d8f75007089
#
_entry.id   4f8492baea25d063d97c5d8f75007089
#
_cell.length_a   1.000
_cell.length_b   1.000
_cell.length_c   1.000
_cell.angle_alpha   90.00
_cell.angle_beta   90.00
_cell.angle_gamma   90.00
#
_symmetry.space_group_name_H-M   'P 1'
#
loop_
_entity.id
_entity.type
_entity.pdbx_description
1 polymer ?
#
loop_
_entity_poly.entity_id
_entity_poly.type
_entity_poly.pdbx_seq_one_letter_code
_entity_poly.pdbx_strand_id
1 'polypeptide(L)'
;MKGFSEQWSDLPDYILGITHEIWEDRGIGTLNHYYSADIPMRFPEGISIGNQRTINGTLATLAEFPDRQLTGEDVIWSGDAENGYLSSHRLLTMGTHTGGGYFGPPTGKRFVIRAIADCAAINNQINDEWLIRDTAGLVKQLGMDPKQFARDLIEREGGPEACLQPFSPKNDVTGPYKGRGNDNAWGAKLGDLLTRMMEKDFSVIRAEYDRAVHCEHPGSTTVHSWADTEALWMGLRASFPTAKFKIEHQIGREDPMLSPRAALRWSLSGTHDGWGMFGQPTGAEIYVMGFTHAEFGPYGLRREYTLFDPVSIWKQIFIHNG
;
A
#
# COMPACT_ATOMS: atom_id res chain seq x y z
N MET A 1 5.94 26.30 -0.67
CA MET A 1 7.15 25.44 -0.79
C MET A 1 7.97 25.86 -2.02
N LYS A 2 9.32 25.89 -1.94
CA LYS A 2 10.17 26.21 -3.11
C LYS A 2 9.96 25.21 -4.23
N GLY A 3 9.71 25.70 -5.46
CA GLY A 3 9.44 24.87 -6.64
C GLY A 3 7.99 24.39 -6.79
N PHE A 4 7.12 24.69 -5.83
CA PHE A 4 5.70 24.38 -5.88
C PHE A 4 4.85 25.64 -6.05
N SER A 5 3.64 25.49 -6.54
CA SER A 5 2.66 26.58 -6.66
C SER A 5 2.43 27.26 -5.31
N GLU A 6 2.26 28.60 -5.32
CA GLU A 6 2.06 29.39 -4.10
C GLU A 6 0.76 29.05 -3.35
N GLN A 7 -0.17 28.38 -4.01
CA GLN A 7 -1.41 27.91 -3.37
C GLN A 7 -1.16 26.83 -2.30
N TRP A 8 -0.02 26.14 -2.35
CA TRP A 8 0.30 25.06 -1.43
C TRP A 8 1.18 25.55 -0.28
N SER A 9 0.65 25.49 0.95
CA SER A 9 1.35 25.94 2.14
C SER A 9 2.49 24.99 2.55
N ASP A 10 2.26 23.68 2.45
CA ASP A 10 3.20 22.61 2.78
C ASP A 10 2.95 21.35 1.95
N LEU A 11 3.73 20.30 2.18
CA LEU A 11 3.58 19.05 1.43
C LEU A 11 2.25 18.31 1.71
N PRO A 12 1.76 18.20 2.95
CA PRO A 12 0.42 17.68 3.22
C PRO A 12 -0.68 18.42 2.45
N ASP A 13 -0.66 19.73 2.45
CA ASP A 13 -1.62 20.55 1.72
C ASP A 13 -1.56 20.28 0.20
N TYR A 14 -0.35 20.17 -0.37
CA TYR A 14 -0.15 19.79 -1.76
C TYR A 14 -0.74 18.40 -2.06
N ILE A 15 -0.38 17.39 -1.29
CA ILE A 15 -0.80 16.00 -1.53
C ILE A 15 -2.32 15.84 -1.39
N LEU A 16 -2.90 16.39 -0.34
CA LEU A 16 -4.34 16.31 -0.11
C LEU A 16 -5.12 17.18 -1.11
N GLY A 17 -4.59 18.36 -1.44
CA GLY A 17 -5.20 19.27 -2.39
C GLY A 17 -5.26 18.69 -3.81
N ILE A 18 -4.14 18.16 -4.33
CA ILE A 18 -4.17 17.50 -5.66
C ILE A 18 -5.02 16.23 -5.65
N THR A 19 -5.05 15.50 -4.54
CA THR A 19 -5.91 14.32 -4.39
C THR A 19 -7.38 14.72 -4.49
N HIS A 20 -7.77 15.79 -3.79
CA HIS A 20 -9.13 16.33 -3.84
C HIS A 20 -9.49 16.79 -5.25
N GLU A 21 -8.67 17.64 -5.88
CA GLU A 21 -8.89 18.17 -7.23
C GLU A 21 -9.06 17.06 -8.26
N ILE A 22 -8.17 16.07 -8.27
CA ILE A 22 -8.17 15.01 -9.29
C ILE A 22 -9.35 14.05 -9.08
N TRP A 23 -9.54 13.55 -7.87
CA TRP A 23 -10.45 12.40 -7.63
C TRP A 23 -11.78 12.77 -6.98
N GLU A 24 -11.85 13.83 -6.13
CA GLU A 24 -13.11 14.28 -5.55
C GLU A 24 -13.85 15.24 -6.50
N ASP A 25 -13.17 16.27 -7.00
CA ASP A 25 -13.73 17.24 -7.94
C ASP A 25 -13.79 16.73 -9.39
N ARG A 26 -13.29 15.51 -9.65
CA ARG A 26 -13.26 14.90 -10.99
C ARG A 26 -12.40 15.65 -12.01
N GLY A 27 -11.43 16.42 -11.57
CA GLY A 27 -10.45 17.10 -12.42
C GLY A 27 -9.39 16.15 -12.98
N ILE A 28 -9.76 14.99 -13.51
CA ILE A 28 -8.85 13.90 -13.90
C ILE A 28 -7.79 14.36 -14.92
N GLY A 29 -8.12 15.31 -15.76
CA GLY A 29 -7.18 15.88 -16.73
C GLY A 29 -5.99 16.60 -16.08
N THR A 30 -6.09 17.06 -14.83
CA THR A 30 -5.00 17.71 -14.09
C THR A 30 -3.89 16.75 -13.70
N LEU A 31 -4.10 15.43 -13.81
CA LEU A 31 -3.02 14.44 -13.74
C LEU A 31 -1.88 14.73 -14.74
N ASN A 32 -2.18 15.31 -15.91
CA ASN A 32 -1.15 15.75 -16.86
C ASN A 32 -0.27 16.87 -16.30
N HIS A 33 -0.76 17.62 -15.33
CA HIS A 33 -0.06 18.72 -14.71
C HIS A 33 0.73 18.27 -13.46
N TYR A 34 0.09 17.47 -12.62
CA TYR A 34 0.66 17.05 -11.33
C TYR A 34 1.50 15.78 -11.39
N TYR A 35 1.39 14.97 -12.43
CA TYR A 35 2.17 13.74 -12.58
C TYR A 35 3.12 13.85 -13.78
N SER A 36 4.38 13.49 -13.60
CA SER A 36 5.35 13.52 -14.71
C SER A 36 4.92 12.58 -15.84
N ALA A 37 5.26 12.97 -17.08
CA ALA A 37 4.80 12.25 -18.27
C ALA A 37 5.24 10.78 -18.31
N ASP A 38 6.37 10.47 -17.69
CA ASP A 38 7.03 9.17 -17.66
C ASP A 38 7.05 8.52 -16.27
N ILE A 39 6.21 8.98 -15.34
CA ILE A 39 6.18 8.48 -13.97
C ILE A 39 6.08 6.96 -13.90
N PRO A 40 6.97 6.27 -13.16
CA PRO A 40 6.78 4.88 -12.79
C PRO A 40 5.88 4.77 -11.56
N MET A 41 4.81 4.00 -11.70
CA MET A 41 3.89 3.70 -10.61
C MET A 41 3.90 2.19 -10.35
N ARG A 42 4.18 1.79 -9.12
CA ARG A 42 4.31 0.40 -8.70
C ARG A 42 3.15 0.01 -7.82
N PHE A 43 2.52 -1.09 -8.19
CA PHE A 43 1.40 -1.70 -7.47
C PHE A 43 1.74 -3.17 -7.19
N PRO A 44 1.18 -3.83 -6.19
CA PRO A 44 1.37 -5.27 -6.02
C PRO A 44 1.02 -6.09 -7.27
N GLU A 45 0.04 -5.63 -8.05
CA GLU A 45 -0.43 -6.27 -9.28
C GLU A 45 0.54 -6.11 -10.47
N GLY A 46 1.45 -5.12 -10.44
CA GLY A 46 2.38 -4.85 -11.53
C GLY A 46 2.91 -3.42 -11.55
N ILE A 47 3.39 -2.97 -12.69
CA ILE A 47 3.93 -1.63 -12.89
C ILE A 47 3.23 -0.91 -14.05
N SER A 48 3.02 0.38 -13.90
CA SER A 48 2.51 1.28 -14.93
C SER A 48 3.49 2.42 -15.16
N ILE A 49 3.72 2.78 -16.41
CA ILE A 49 4.62 3.86 -16.80
C ILE A 49 3.82 4.94 -17.52
N GLY A 50 3.93 6.17 -17.02
CA GLY A 50 3.38 7.38 -17.62
C GLY A 50 2.00 7.78 -17.11
N ASN A 51 1.80 9.09 -17.04
CA ASN A 51 0.57 9.70 -16.51
C ASN A 51 -0.69 9.38 -17.35
N GLN A 52 -0.55 9.13 -18.64
CA GLN A 52 -1.70 8.74 -19.50
C GLN A 52 -2.30 7.39 -19.08
N ARG A 53 -1.46 6.44 -18.64
CA ARG A 53 -1.96 5.17 -18.09
C ARG A 53 -2.69 5.37 -16.79
N THR A 54 -2.23 6.31 -15.96
CA THR A 54 -2.91 6.69 -14.71
C THR A 54 -4.28 7.31 -14.99
N ILE A 55 -4.37 8.21 -15.96
CA ILE A 55 -5.63 8.81 -16.40
C ILE A 55 -6.60 7.72 -16.87
N ASN A 56 -6.15 6.82 -17.74
CA ASN A 56 -6.98 5.73 -18.26
C ASN A 56 -7.44 4.78 -17.15
N GLY A 57 -6.56 4.42 -16.23
CA GLY A 57 -6.88 3.58 -15.06
C GLY A 57 -7.87 4.26 -14.12
N THR A 58 -7.74 5.57 -13.92
CA THR A 58 -8.69 6.36 -13.12
C THR A 58 -10.07 6.39 -13.77
N LEU A 59 -10.14 6.62 -15.08
CA LEU A 59 -11.41 6.59 -15.82
C LEU A 59 -12.08 5.22 -15.75
N ALA A 60 -11.30 4.14 -15.93
CA ALA A 60 -11.81 2.77 -15.80
C ALA A 60 -12.37 2.50 -14.40
N THR A 61 -11.64 2.91 -13.35
CA THR A 61 -12.09 2.76 -11.97
C THR A 61 -13.38 3.56 -11.69
N LEU A 62 -13.51 4.77 -12.24
CA LEU A 62 -14.70 5.59 -12.06
C LEU A 62 -15.89 5.08 -12.90
N ALA A 63 -15.64 4.40 -14.02
CA ALA A 63 -16.70 3.71 -14.76
C ALA A 63 -17.25 2.52 -13.98
N GLU A 64 -16.39 1.81 -13.23
CA GLU A 64 -16.77 0.69 -12.38
C GLU A 64 -17.43 1.14 -11.06
N PHE A 65 -16.93 2.25 -10.47
CA PHE A 65 -17.41 2.85 -9.21
C PHE A 65 -17.70 4.34 -9.38
N PRO A 66 -18.81 4.73 -10.03
CA PRO A 66 -19.08 6.14 -10.38
C PRO A 66 -19.19 7.10 -9.18
N ASP A 67 -19.65 6.59 -8.04
CA ASP A 67 -19.79 7.33 -6.78
C ASP A 67 -18.53 7.27 -5.89
N ARG A 68 -17.41 6.78 -6.43
CA ARG A 68 -16.17 6.63 -5.66
C ARG A 68 -15.70 7.95 -5.06
N GLN A 69 -15.39 7.91 -3.77
CA GLN A 69 -14.72 8.96 -3.01
C GLN A 69 -13.35 8.51 -2.54
N LEU A 70 -12.45 9.48 -2.34
CA LEU A 70 -11.07 9.23 -1.92
C LEU A 70 -10.67 10.30 -0.90
N THR A 71 -10.75 9.98 0.38
CA THR A 71 -10.51 10.90 1.49
C THR A 71 -9.15 10.66 2.14
N GLY A 72 -8.35 11.72 2.30
CA GLY A 72 -7.08 11.63 3.03
C GLY A 72 -7.28 11.44 4.53
N GLU A 73 -6.58 10.45 5.11
CA GLU A 73 -6.58 10.22 6.57
C GLU A 73 -5.34 10.77 7.25
N ASP A 74 -4.15 10.64 6.63
CA ASP A 74 -2.88 11.10 7.19
C ASP A 74 -1.81 11.25 6.12
N VAL A 75 -0.86 12.17 6.33
CA VAL A 75 0.31 12.36 5.48
C VAL A 75 1.56 12.37 6.35
N ILE A 76 2.35 11.30 6.26
CA ILE A 76 3.65 11.18 6.91
C ILE A 76 4.71 11.40 5.84
N TRP A 77 5.60 12.37 6.02
CA TRP A 77 6.48 12.80 4.94
C TRP A 77 7.89 13.15 5.37
N SER A 78 8.81 13.15 4.42
CA SER A 78 10.20 13.55 4.57
C SER A 78 10.72 14.21 3.30
N GLY A 79 11.94 14.74 3.37
CA GLY A 79 12.61 15.36 2.24
C GLY A 79 12.56 16.87 2.28
N ASP A 80 13.04 17.49 1.22
CA ASP A 80 13.18 18.92 1.05
C ASP A 80 13.00 19.33 -0.43
N ALA A 81 13.03 20.65 -0.68
CA ALA A 81 12.82 21.21 -2.02
C ALA A 81 13.99 20.95 -2.99
N GLU A 82 15.17 20.59 -2.50
CA GLU A 82 16.37 20.38 -3.31
C GLU A 82 16.48 18.92 -3.78
N ASN A 83 16.22 17.99 -2.86
CA ASN A 83 16.35 16.55 -3.09
C ASN A 83 15.03 15.86 -3.43
N GLY A 84 13.92 16.61 -3.33
CA GLY A 84 12.57 16.11 -3.45
C GLY A 84 11.98 15.68 -2.12
N TYR A 85 10.67 15.71 -2.06
CA TYR A 85 9.87 15.22 -0.95
C TYR A 85 9.38 13.81 -1.24
N LEU A 86 9.09 13.05 -0.19
CA LEU A 86 8.23 11.86 -0.29
C LEU A 86 7.15 11.94 0.78
N SER A 87 5.91 11.82 0.34
CA SER A 87 4.76 11.59 1.21
C SER A 87 4.47 10.10 1.27
N SER A 88 4.38 9.53 2.47
CA SER A 88 3.68 8.26 2.70
C SER A 88 2.31 8.63 3.26
N HIS A 89 1.27 8.51 2.46
CA HIS A 89 -0.06 8.99 2.86
C HIS A 89 -1.12 7.90 2.78
N ARG A 90 -1.99 7.93 3.77
CA ARG A 90 -3.09 6.97 3.92
C ARG A 90 -4.40 7.59 3.49
N LEU A 91 -5.15 6.84 2.71
CA LEU A 91 -6.40 7.24 2.10
C LEU A 91 -7.49 6.25 2.46
N LEU A 92 -8.70 6.76 2.68
CA LEU A 92 -9.92 5.96 2.76
C LEU A 92 -10.66 6.13 1.44
N THR A 93 -10.97 5.03 0.77
CA THR A 93 -11.77 5.03 -0.47
C THR A 93 -13.03 4.22 -0.28
N MET A 94 -14.12 4.73 -0.83
CA MET A 94 -15.44 4.11 -0.74
C MET A 94 -16.20 4.31 -2.04
N GLY A 95 -17.15 3.41 -2.32
CA GLY A 95 -17.98 3.49 -3.51
C GLY A 95 -18.95 2.34 -3.61
N THR A 96 -19.73 2.32 -4.69
CA THR A 96 -20.70 1.26 -5.02
C THR A 96 -20.33 0.62 -6.35
N HIS A 97 -20.24 -0.70 -6.40
CA HIS A 97 -19.91 -1.46 -7.60
C HIS A 97 -21.13 -1.53 -8.55
N THR A 98 -21.31 -0.53 -9.38
CA THR A 98 -22.47 -0.38 -10.29
C THR A 98 -22.09 -0.49 -11.76
N GLY A 99 -20.80 -0.37 -12.11
CA GLY A 99 -20.27 -0.65 -13.46
C GLY A 99 -19.52 -1.98 -13.50
N GLY A 100 -19.36 -2.54 -14.69
CA GLY A 100 -18.49 -3.70 -14.89
C GLY A 100 -17.06 -3.27 -15.20
N GLY A 101 -16.08 -4.06 -14.77
CA GLY A 101 -14.67 -3.74 -14.98
C GLY A 101 -13.71 -4.81 -14.44
N TYR A 102 -12.67 -4.35 -13.79
CA TYR A 102 -11.63 -5.22 -13.22
C TYR A 102 -12.16 -6.24 -12.21
N PHE A 103 -13.16 -5.85 -11.41
CA PHE A 103 -13.80 -6.74 -10.44
C PHE A 103 -14.95 -7.57 -11.02
N GLY A 104 -15.20 -7.48 -12.32
CA GLY A 104 -16.21 -8.28 -13.02
C GLY A 104 -17.56 -7.57 -13.18
N PRO A 105 -18.67 -8.31 -13.29
CA PRO A 105 -20.01 -7.74 -13.44
C PRO A 105 -20.42 -6.96 -12.19
N PRO A 106 -21.23 -5.89 -12.32
CA PRO A 106 -21.67 -5.07 -11.20
C PRO A 106 -22.43 -5.90 -10.16
N THR A 107 -22.05 -5.73 -8.89
CA THR A 107 -22.66 -6.45 -7.75
C THR A 107 -23.69 -5.61 -7.01
N GLY A 108 -23.73 -4.29 -7.22
CA GLY A 108 -24.52 -3.34 -6.47
C GLY A 108 -24.07 -3.15 -5.00
N LYS A 109 -22.96 -3.77 -4.61
CA LYS A 109 -22.45 -3.71 -3.23
C LYS A 109 -21.59 -2.47 -3.00
N ARG A 110 -21.66 -1.95 -1.78
CA ARG A 110 -20.79 -0.88 -1.30
C ARG A 110 -19.50 -1.45 -0.72
N PHE A 111 -18.44 -0.67 -0.80
CA PHE A 111 -17.18 -0.98 -0.13
C PHE A 111 -16.59 0.26 0.55
N VAL A 112 -15.77 0.00 1.55
CA VAL A 112 -14.86 0.97 2.18
C VAL A 112 -13.53 0.27 2.43
N ILE A 113 -12.47 0.76 1.83
CA ILE A 113 -11.11 0.20 1.98
C ILE A 113 -10.09 1.31 2.18
N ARG A 114 -8.92 0.95 2.69
CA ARG A 114 -7.76 1.85 2.72
C ARG A 114 -6.82 1.63 1.55
N ALA A 115 -6.12 2.69 1.23
CA ALA A 115 -4.95 2.69 0.38
C ALA A 115 -3.80 3.44 1.07
N ILE A 116 -2.57 3.06 0.77
CA ILE A 116 -1.37 3.79 1.19
C ILE A 116 -0.54 4.04 -0.05
N ALA A 117 -0.10 5.29 -0.24
CA ALA A 117 0.74 5.68 -1.35
C ALA A 117 2.00 6.39 -0.84
N ASP A 118 3.16 5.98 -1.37
CA ASP A 118 4.40 6.72 -1.30
C ASP A 118 4.56 7.51 -2.60
N CYS A 119 4.40 8.83 -2.54
CA CYS A 119 4.53 9.71 -3.70
C CYS A 119 5.74 10.61 -3.55
N ALA A 120 6.71 10.45 -4.44
CA ALA A 120 7.84 11.38 -4.53
C ALA A 120 7.45 12.60 -5.34
N ALA A 121 7.71 13.80 -4.79
CA ALA A 121 7.30 15.07 -5.36
C ALA A 121 8.48 16.05 -5.42
N ILE A 122 8.66 16.67 -6.57
CA ILE A 122 9.60 17.77 -6.80
C ILE A 122 9.07 18.70 -7.88
N ASN A 123 9.32 20.00 -7.75
CA ASN A 123 8.91 20.99 -8.74
C ASN A 123 7.42 20.91 -9.11
N ASN A 124 6.56 20.77 -8.11
CA ASN A 124 5.10 20.68 -8.26
C ASN A 124 4.60 19.44 -9.04
N GLN A 125 5.41 18.40 -9.16
CA GLN A 125 5.04 17.15 -9.82
C GLN A 125 5.37 15.93 -8.97
N ILE A 126 4.46 14.95 -8.99
CA ILE A 126 4.73 13.58 -8.55
C ILE A 126 5.50 12.89 -9.68
N ASN A 127 6.67 12.35 -9.39
CA ASN A 127 7.57 11.77 -10.39
C ASN A 127 7.97 10.33 -10.13
N ASP A 128 7.55 9.77 -8.99
CA ASP A 128 7.79 8.38 -8.62
C ASP A 128 6.72 7.94 -7.61
N GLU A 129 6.13 6.74 -7.76
CA GLU A 129 5.04 6.32 -6.89
C GLU A 129 5.06 4.81 -6.61
N TRP A 130 4.70 4.46 -5.36
CA TRP A 130 4.36 3.12 -4.90
C TRP A 130 2.99 3.19 -4.23
N LEU A 131 2.05 2.41 -4.70
CA LEU A 131 0.67 2.45 -4.21
C LEU A 131 0.17 1.05 -3.90
N ILE A 132 -0.44 0.90 -2.73
CA ILE A 132 -1.15 -0.30 -2.35
C ILE A 132 -2.59 0.03 -1.97
N ARG A 133 -3.52 -0.81 -2.40
CA ARG A 133 -4.92 -0.79 -2.00
C ARG A 133 -5.25 -2.08 -1.27
N ASP A 134 -6.21 -2.04 -0.35
CA ASP A 134 -6.74 -3.26 0.24
C ASP A 134 -7.66 -4.01 -0.76
N THR A 135 -7.05 -4.51 -1.83
CA THR A 135 -7.76 -5.24 -2.89
C THR A 135 -8.51 -6.46 -2.34
N ALA A 136 -7.89 -7.18 -1.39
CA ALA A 136 -8.55 -8.31 -0.76
C ALA A 136 -9.80 -7.91 0.04
N GLY A 137 -9.75 -6.76 0.72
CA GLY A 137 -10.90 -6.19 1.44
C GLY A 137 -12.02 -5.78 0.49
N LEU A 138 -11.68 -5.15 -0.64
CA LEU A 138 -12.66 -4.80 -1.67
C LEU A 138 -13.32 -6.06 -2.23
N VAL A 139 -12.55 -7.04 -2.65
CA VAL A 139 -13.04 -8.32 -3.20
C VAL A 139 -14.01 -9.01 -2.23
N LYS A 140 -13.65 -9.09 -0.93
CA LYS A 140 -14.55 -9.65 0.11
C LYS A 140 -15.86 -8.87 0.25
N GLN A 141 -15.79 -7.53 0.27
CA GLN A 141 -16.98 -6.68 0.41
C GLN A 141 -17.90 -6.78 -0.83
N LEU A 142 -17.32 -7.03 -2.00
CA LEU A 142 -18.11 -7.35 -3.20
C LEU A 142 -18.70 -8.78 -3.17
N GLY A 143 -18.33 -9.60 -2.19
CA GLY A 143 -18.87 -10.96 -1.98
C GLY A 143 -18.11 -12.05 -2.69
N MET A 144 -16.86 -11.79 -3.05
CA MET A 144 -15.97 -12.74 -3.70
C MET A 144 -14.90 -13.25 -2.72
N ASP A 145 -14.32 -14.40 -3.00
CA ASP A 145 -13.16 -14.94 -2.28
C ASP A 145 -11.86 -14.41 -2.92
N PRO A 146 -10.93 -13.79 -2.17
CA PRO A 146 -9.70 -13.23 -2.74
C PRO A 146 -8.79 -14.27 -3.42
N LYS A 147 -8.75 -15.51 -2.92
CA LYS A 147 -7.97 -16.58 -3.51
C LYS A 147 -8.56 -17.02 -4.84
N GLN A 148 -9.89 -17.20 -4.91
CA GLN A 148 -10.57 -17.53 -6.15
C GLN A 148 -10.47 -16.37 -7.15
N PHE A 149 -10.63 -15.14 -6.69
CA PHE A 149 -10.48 -13.95 -7.54
C PHE A 149 -9.10 -13.88 -8.21
N ALA A 150 -8.03 -14.26 -7.50
CA ALA A 150 -6.69 -14.34 -8.10
C ALA A 150 -6.59 -15.36 -9.23
N ARG A 151 -7.27 -16.51 -9.12
CA ARG A 151 -7.36 -17.51 -10.22
C ARG A 151 -8.13 -16.98 -11.41
N ASP A 152 -9.30 -16.40 -11.13
CA ASP A 152 -10.17 -15.84 -12.17
C ASP A 152 -9.46 -14.70 -12.95
N LEU A 153 -8.61 -13.93 -12.27
CA LEU A 153 -7.76 -12.92 -12.91
C LEU A 153 -6.80 -13.56 -13.91
N ILE A 154 -6.07 -14.59 -13.50
CA ILE A 154 -5.12 -15.29 -14.38
C ILE A 154 -5.84 -15.84 -15.61
N GLU A 155 -6.99 -16.49 -15.43
CA GLU A 155 -7.79 -17.04 -16.54
C GLU A 155 -8.27 -15.94 -17.49
N ARG A 156 -8.83 -14.84 -16.96
CA ARG A 156 -9.31 -13.70 -17.76
C ARG A 156 -8.21 -12.98 -18.53
N GLU A 157 -7.00 -12.99 -18.00
CA GLU A 157 -5.82 -12.37 -18.62
C GLU A 157 -5.09 -13.32 -19.59
N GLY A 158 -5.61 -14.52 -19.85
CA GLY A 158 -5.09 -15.45 -20.87
C GLY A 158 -4.19 -16.56 -20.33
N GLY A 159 -4.19 -16.80 -19.02
CA GLY A 159 -3.40 -17.85 -18.37
C GLY A 159 -2.07 -17.38 -17.78
N PRO A 160 -1.32 -18.28 -17.12
CA PRO A 160 -0.12 -17.93 -16.36
C PRO A 160 0.98 -17.22 -17.16
N GLU A 161 1.14 -17.56 -18.43
CA GLU A 161 2.19 -16.98 -19.29
C GLU A 161 1.80 -15.61 -19.87
N ALA A 162 0.50 -15.34 -20.06
CA ALA A 162 -0.01 -14.13 -20.69
C ALA A 162 -0.49 -13.07 -19.69
N CYS A 163 -0.81 -13.48 -18.46
CA CYS A 163 -1.36 -12.57 -17.46
C CYS A 163 -0.36 -11.50 -17.04
N LEU A 164 -0.90 -10.36 -16.57
CA LEU A 164 -0.09 -9.30 -15.97
C LEU A 164 0.71 -9.87 -14.79
N GLN A 165 2.03 -9.77 -14.87
CA GLN A 165 2.90 -10.30 -13.84
C GLN A 165 2.88 -9.40 -12.60
N PRO A 166 2.70 -9.95 -11.38
CA PRO A 166 2.81 -9.21 -10.15
C PRO A 166 4.16 -8.48 -10.04
N PHE A 167 4.14 -7.34 -9.35
CA PHE A 167 5.34 -6.53 -9.16
C PHE A 167 6.42 -7.31 -8.39
N SER A 168 7.64 -7.18 -8.88
CA SER A 168 8.85 -7.65 -8.21
C SER A 168 10.07 -6.84 -8.70
N PRO A 169 11.22 -6.93 -8.05
CA PRO A 169 12.45 -6.29 -8.55
C PRO A 169 12.87 -6.74 -9.97
N LYS A 170 12.35 -7.87 -10.46
CA LYS A 170 12.66 -8.39 -11.81
C LYS A 170 11.98 -7.57 -12.92
N ASN A 171 10.84 -6.94 -12.62
CA ASN A 171 10.08 -6.14 -13.58
C ASN A 171 9.99 -4.65 -13.19
N ASP A 172 10.76 -4.22 -12.17
CA ASP A 172 10.83 -2.82 -11.76
C ASP A 172 11.65 -1.99 -12.75
N VAL A 173 11.33 -0.70 -12.79
CA VAL A 173 12.14 0.31 -13.48
C VAL A 173 12.67 1.32 -12.48
N THR A 174 13.90 1.79 -12.70
CA THR A 174 14.50 2.77 -11.81
C THR A 174 13.81 4.13 -11.98
N GLY A 175 13.11 4.58 -10.93
CA GLY A 175 12.53 5.92 -10.87
C GLY A 175 13.56 6.99 -10.47
N PRO A 176 13.17 8.27 -10.53
CA PRO A 176 14.06 9.39 -10.19
C PRO A 176 14.32 9.52 -8.68
N TYR A 177 13.39 9.10 -7.82
CA TYR A 177 13.53 9.24 -6.38
C TYR A 177 14.56 8.26 -5.79
N LYS A 178 15.51 8.80 -5.00
CA LYS A 178 16.61 8.04 -4.40
C LYS A 178 16.62 8.05 -2.87
N GLY A 179 15.68 8.77 -2.26
CA GLY A 179 15.58 8.88 -0.81
C GLY A 179 15.24 7.56 -0.11
N ARG A 180 15.57 7.49 1.17
CA ARG A 180 15.27 6.35 2.04
C ARG A 180 14.42 6.73 3.25
N GLY A 181 13.99 7.99 3.33
CA GLY A 181 13.26 8.56 4.45
C GLY A 181 14.12 9.48 5.31
N ASN A 182 13.98 9.39 6.61
CA ASN A 182 14.73 10.20 7.58
C ASN A 182 15.23 9.37 8.76
N ASP A 183 16.10 9.99 9.58
CA ASP A 183 16.69 9.37 10.78
C ASP A 183 15.87 9.63 12.06
N ASN A 184 14.59 9.94 11.93
CA ASN A 184 13.73 10.21 13.08
C ASN A 184 13.54 8.93 13.93
N ALA A 185 13.61 9.10 15.25
CA ALA A 185 13.56 7.98 16.21
C ALA A 185 12.28 7.11 16.10
N TRP A 186 11.14 7.69 15.73
CA TRP A 186 9.89 6.94 15.59
C TRP A 186 9.89 6.05 14.36
N GLY A 187 10.48 6.51 13.26
CA GLY A 187 10.72 5.66 12.09
C GLY A 187 11.65 4.49 12.41
N ALA A 188 12.76 4.78 13.11
CA ALA A 188 13.71 3.75 13.55
C ALA A 188 13.04 2.76 14.52
N LYS A 189 12.21 3.22 15.45
CA LYS A 189 11.44 2.38 16.36
C LYS A 189 10.50 1.43 15.60
N LEU A 190 9.70 1.91 14.67
CA LEU A 190 8.83 1.06 13.87
C LEU A 190 9.63 0.06 13.03
N GLY A 191 10.77 0.50 12.47
CA GLY A 191 11.69 -0.37 11.72
C GLY A 191 12.23 -1.52 12.57
N ASP A 192 12.64 -1.24 13.81
CA ASP A 192 13.08 -2.26 14.78
C ASP A 192 11.95 -3.26 15.08
N LEU A 193 10.73 -2.77 15.38
CA LEU A 193 9.58 -3.62 15.69
C LEU A 193 9.30 -4.62 14.55
N LEU A 194 9.21 -4.14 13.31
CA LEU A 194 8.94 -5.01 12.16
C LEU A 194 10.11 -5.96 11.88
N THR A 195 11.34 -5.51 12.02
CA THR A 195 12.54 -6.36 11.84
C THR A 195 12.54 -7.50 12.84
N ARG A 196 12.32 -7.22 14.12
CA ARG A 196 12.25 -8.25 15.16
C ARG A 196 11.14 -9.27 14.90
N MET A 197 9.94 -8.82 14.53
CA MET A 197 8.86 -9.74 14.14
C MET A 197 9.25 -10.62 12.94
N MET A 198 9.93 -10.04 11.94
CA MET A 198 10.43 -10.80 10.78
C MET A 198 11.59 -11.74 11.15
N GLU A 199 12.32 -11.46 12.21
CA GLU A 199 13.30 -12.37 12.84
C GLU A 199 12.67 -13.36 13.83
N LYS A 200 11.35 -13.43 13.89
CA LYS A 200 10.53 -14.35 14.69
C LYS A 200 10.46 -14.02 16.19
N ASP A 201 10.84 -12.80 16.58
CA ASP A 201 10.64 -12.28 17.95
C ASP A 201 9.28 -11.56 18.04
N PHE A 202 8.20 -12.33 18.15
CA PHE A 202 6.84 -11.77 18.30
C PHE A 202 6.58 -11.26 19.72
N SER A 203 7.48 -11.51 20.70
CA SER A 203 7.36 -10.96 22.05
C SER A 203 7.37 -9.43 22.06
N VAL A 204 7.94 -8.81 21.02
CA VAL A 204 7.97 -7.36 20.79
C VAL A 204 6.56 -6.74 20.80
N ILE A 205 5.55 -7.46 20.33
CA ILE A 205 4.17 -6.96 20.31
C ILE A 205 3.67 -6.70 21.74
N ARG A 206 3.91 -7.64 22.67
CA ARG A 206 3.50 -7.47 24.07
C ARG A 206 4.33 -6.44 24.83
N ALA A 207 5.58 -6.24 24.41
CA ALA A 207 6.49 -5.31 25.06
C ALA A 207 6.28 -3.85 24.60
N GLU A 208 5.97 -3.64 23.33
CA GLU A 208 6.06 -2.33 22.68
C GLU A 208 4.71 -1.80 22.14
N TYR A 209 3.70 -2.66 22.05
CA TYR A 209 2.36 -2.25 21.64
C TYR A 209 1.49 -1.92 22.85
N ASP A 210 0.71 -0.85 22.75
CA ASP A 210 -0.29 -0.51 23.76
C ASP A 210 -1.25 -1.70 23.98
N ARG A 211 -1.64 -1.94 25.25
CA ARG A 211 -2.61 -2.98 25.59
C ARG A 211 -3.94 -2.81 24.84
N ALA A 212 -4.30 -1.58 24.51
CA ALA A 212 -5.50 -1.21 23.78
C ALA A 212 -5.16 -0.81 22.32
N VAL A 213 -4.22 -1.52 21.69
CA VAL A 213 -3.86 -1.28 20.29
C VAL A 213 -5.05 -1.47 19.36
N HIS A 214 -5.12 -0.63 18.35
CA HIS A 214 -6.06 -0.76 17.23
C HIS A 214 -5.25 -1.00 15.95
N CYS A 215 -5.47 -2.11 15.28
CA CYS A 215 -4.80 -2.44 14.03
C CYS A 215 -5.81 -2.60 12.88
N GLU A 216 -5.44 -2.05 11.74
CA GLU A 216 -6.13 -2.24 10.46
C GLU A 216 -5.23 -3.07 9.55
N HIS A 217 -5.70 -4.24 9.17
CA HIS A 217 -4.95 -5.25 8.44
C HIS A 217 -5.56 -5.54 7.06
N PRO A 218 -4.81 -6.19 6.13
CA PRO A 218 -5.32 -6.56 4.82
C PRO A 218 -6.61 -7.37 4.88
N GLY A 219 -7.48 -7.18 3.90
CA GLY A 219 -8.77 -7.86 3.83
C GLY A 219 -9.85 -7.20 4.67
N SER A 220 -9.74 -5.89 4.92
CA SER A 220 -10.64 -5.06 5.74
C SER A 220 -10.83 -5.65 7.14
N THR A 221 -9.75 -6.06 7.76
CA THR A 221 -9.73 -6.71 9.07
C THR A 221 -9.30 -5.71 10.13
N THR A 222 -10.20 -5.36 11.04
CA THR A 222 -9.91 -4.52 12.21
C THR A 222 -9.74 -5.40 13.45
N VAL A 223 -8.64 -5.22 14.19
CA VAL A 223 -8.35 -5.97 15.41
C VAL A 223 -7.91 -5.06 16.55
N HIS A 224 -8.10 -5.52 17.78
CA HIS A 224 -7.89 -4.74 19.00
C HIS A 224 -7.10 -5.47 20.08
N SER A 225 -6.42 -6.56 19.75
CA SER A 225 -5.67 -7.34 20.71
C SER A 225 -4.26 -7.66 20.23
N TRP A 226 -3.35 -7.89 21.18
CA TRP A 226 -2.02 -8.39 20.87
C TRP A 226 -2.07 -9.73 20.14
N ALA A 227 -2.97 -10.64 20.56
CA ALA A 227 -3.08 -11.97 19.96
C ALA A 227 -3.49 -11.92 18.47
N ASP A 228 -4.42 -11.03 18.12
CA ASP A 228 -4.84 -10.88 16.72
C ASP A 228 -3.75 -10.20 15.87
N THR A 229 -3.02 -9.24 16.46
CA THR A 229 -1.85 -8.61 15.82
C THR A 229 -0.74 -9.65 15.60
N GLU A 230 -0.42 -10.45 16.63
CA GLU A 230 0.51 -11.58 16.51
C GLU A 230 0.09 -12.55 15.42
N ALA A 231 -1.21 -12.88 15.31
CA ALA A 231 -1.74 -13.82 14.33
C ALA A 231 -1.48 -13.38 12.87
N LEU A 232 -1.62 -12.09 12.55
CA LEU A 232 -1.29 -11.58 11.21
C LEU A 232 0.20 -11.80 10.90
N TRP A 233 1.08 -11.27 11.77
CA TRP A 233 2.52 -11.27 11.51
C TRP A 233 3.12 -12.69 11.54
N MET A 234 2.65 -13.53 12.47
CA MET A 234 3.02 -14.96 12.50
C MET A 234 2.51 -15.69 11.25
N GLY A 235 1.26 -15.45 10.82
CA GLY A 235 0.68 -16.08 9.65
C GLY A 235 1.42 -15.73 8.37
N LEU A 236 1.79 -14.46 8.20
CA LEU A 236 2.61 -14.01 7.09
C LEU A 236 4.01 -14.66 7.14
N ARG A 237 4.68 -14.57 8.30
CA ARG A 237 6.03 -15.11 8.45
C ARG A 237 6.09 -16.63 8.35
N ALA A 238 5.07 -17.33 8.84
CA ALA A 238 4.95 -18.79 8.74
C ALA A 238 4.76 -19.26 7.29
N SER A 239 4.13 -18.47 6.43
CA SER A 239 4.02 -18.79 4.99
C SER A 239 5.36 -18.67 4.26
N PHE A 240 6.23 -17.76 4.71
CA PHE A 240 7.50 -17.42 4.06
C PHE A 240 8.66 -17.42 5.06
N PRO A 241 8.94 -18.55 5.75
CA PRO A 241 9.88 -18.61 6.87
C PRO A 241 11.34 -18.30 6.50
N THR A 242 11.72 -18.48 5.23
CA THR A 242 13.07 -18.19 4.71
C THR A 242 13.18 -16.88 3.96
N ALA A 243 12.05 -16.23 3.66
CA ALA A 243 12.04 -14.98 2.91
C ALA A 243 12.80 -13.85 3.62
N LYS A 244 13.51 -13.05 2.84
CA LYS A 244 14.28 -11.90 3.31
C LYS A 244 13.36 -10.70 3.46
N PHE A 245 13.36 -10.11 4.64
CA PHE A 245 12.71 -8.84 4.93
C PHE A 245 13.66 -7.69 4.64
N LYS A 246 13.12 -6.60 4.09
CA LYS A 246 13.88 -5.38 3.83
C LYS A 246 12.99 -4.15 4.02
N ILE A 247 13.49 -3.17 4.75
CA ILE A 247 12.90 -1.83 4.82
C ILE A 247 13.37 -1.06 3.57
N GLU A 248 12.43 -0.67 2.74
CA GLU A 248 12.69 0.06 1.49
C GLU A 248 12.69 1.57 1.71
N HIS A 249 11.80 2.05 2.58
CA HIS A 249 11.69 3.47 2.95
C HIS A 249 11.19 3.60 4.39
N GLN A 250 11.71 4.58 5.14
CA GLN A 250 11.41 4.77 6.55
C GLN A 250 11.25 6.25 6.88
N ILE A 251 10.11 6.63 7.42
CA ILE A 251 9.86 7.99 7.90
C ILE A 251 9.36 7.93 9.33
N GLY A 252 9.86 8.82 10.19
CA GLY A 252 9.25 9.16 11.47
C GLY A 252 8.94 10.65 11.52
N ARG A 253 7.88 11.02 12.24
CA ARG A 253 7.44 12.41 12.42
C ARG A 253 6.88 12.67 13.80
N GLU A 254 7.18 13.89 14.27
CA GLU A 254 6.48 14.54 15.37
C GLU A 254 5.97 15.89 14.86
N ASP A 255 4.67 16.07 14.88
CA ASP A 255 4.02 17.34 14.51
C ASP A 255 3.24 17.88 15.70
N PRO A 256 3.16 19.21 15.90
CA PRO A 256 2.40 19.79 16.99
C PRO A 256 0.96 19.28 17.05
N MET A 257 0.49 18.92 18.25
CA MET A 257 -0.87 18.44 18.53
C MET A 257 -1.22 17.07 17.93
N LEU A 258 -0.27 16.38 17.30
CA LEU A 258 -0.46 15.02 16.79
C LEU A 258 0.39 14.01 17.60
N SER A 259 -0.07 12.77 17.66
CA SER A 259 0.74 11.67 18.17
C SER A 259 1.99 11.48 17.29
N PRO A 260 3.13 11.06 17.84
CA PRO A 260 4.25 10.63 17.02
C PRO A 260 3.84 9.55 16.05
N ARG A 261 4.31 9.65 14.80
CA ARG A 261 3.92 8.76 13.70
C ARG A 261 5.14 8.21 12.99
N ALA A 262 4.96 7.05 12.39
CA ALA A 262 5.95 6.47 11.50
C ALA A 262 5.28 5.82 10.29
N ALA A 263 6.01 5.78 9.18
CA ALA A 263 5.62 5.11 7.95
C ALA A 263 6.80 4.28 7.41
N LEU A 264 6.54 3.02 7.13
CA LEU A 264 7.49 2.14 6.46
C LEU A 264 6.89 1.61 5.17
N ARG A 265 7.69 1.63 4.10
CA ARG A 265 7.51 0.73 2.96
C ARG A 265 8.55 -0.36 3.09
N TRP A 266 8.10 -1.60 3.00
CA TRP A 266 8.95 -2.78 3.21
C TRP A 266 8.67 -3.84 2.13
N SER A 267 9.60 -4.78 2.00
CA SER A 267 9.43 -5.93 1.13
C SER A 267 9.76 -7.23 1.85
N LEU A 268 9.12 -8.31 1.39
CA LEU A 268 9.45 -9.67 1.77
C LEU A 268 9.66 -10.47 0.48
N SER A 269 10.85 -11.02 0.29
CA SER A 269 11.25 -11.72 -0.94
C SER A 269 11.83 -13.08 -0.64
N GLY A 270 11.28 -14.12 -1.25
CA GLY A 270 11.72 -15.49 -1.02
C GLY A 270 10.79 -16.51 -1.61
N THR A 271 10.58 -17.61 -0.91
CA THR A 271 9.81 -18.76 -1.38
C THR A 271 8.64 -19.04 -0.45
N HIS A 272 7.51 -19.46 -1.02
CA HIS A 272 6.38 -20.00 -0.26
C HIS A 272 6.74 -21.42 0.22
N ASP A 273 7.48 -21.51 1.31
CA ASP A 273 8.09 -22.73 1.84
C ASP A 273 7.60 -23.12 3.25
N GLY A 274 6.58 -22.42 3.77
CA GLY A 274 6.01 -22.70 5.08
C GLY A 274 4.48 -22.74 5.11
N TRP A 275 3.94 -23.37 6.15
CA TRP A 275 2.51 -23.37 6.45
C TRP A 275 2.11 -22.09 7.19
N GLY A 276 1.18 -21.34 6.62
CA GLY A 276 0.71 -20.08 7.21
C GLY A 276 -0.59 -19.62 6.55
N MET A 277 -0.76 -18.32 6.42
CA MET A 277 -1.99 -17.73 5.89
C MET A 277 -2.27 -18.07 4.40
N PHE A 278 -1.26 -18.54 3.66
CA PHE A 278 -1.38 -18.97 2.26
C PHE A 278 -1.45 -20.50 2.09
N GLY A 279 -1.62 -21.23 3.19
CA GLY A 279 -1.87 -22.68 3.17
C GLY A 279 -0.61 -23.52 2.96
N GLN A 280 -0.74 -24.63 2.22
CA GLN A 280 0.35 -25.58 1.97
C GLN A 280 1.48 -24.94 1.16
N PRO A 281 2.75 -25.16 1.54
CA PRO A 281 3.90 -24.71 0.78
C PRO A 281 3.87 -25.19 -0.67
N THR A 282 4.21 -24.29 -1.61
CA THR A 282 4.17 -24.58 -3.05
C THR A 282 5.54 -24.48 -3.71
N GLY A 283 6.52 -23.89 -3.04
CA GLY A 283 7.82 -23.58 -3.63
C GLY A 283 7.82 -22.34 -4.53
N ALA A 284 6.69 -21.64 -4.67
CA ALA A 284 6.59 -20.43 -5.49
C ALA A 284 7.54 -19.34 -5.02
N GLU A 285 8.26 -18.72 -5.95
CA GLU A 285 8.95 -17.46 -5.67
C GLU A 285 7.90 -16.38 -5.43
N ILE A 286 8.06 -15.62 -4.34
CA ILE A 286 7.17 -14.52 -3.99
C ILE A 286 7.94 -13.23 -3.74
N TYR A 287 7.27 -12.14 -4.05
CA TYR A 287 7.65 -10.80 -3.62
C TYR A 287 6.41 -10.11 -3.03
N VAL A 288 6.54 -9.64 -1.80
CA VAL A 288 5.51 -8.88 -1.12
C VAL A 288 5.97 -7.45 -0.99
N MET A 289 5.23 -6.50 -1.56
CA MET A 289 5.34 -5.09 -1.24
C MET A 289 4.37 -4.79 -0.12
N GLY A 290 4.86 -4.22 0.98
CA GLY A 290 4.06 -3.90 2.14
C GLY A 290 4.29 -2.49 2.65
N PHE A 291 3.28 -1.95 3.30
CA PHE A 291 3.30 -0.65 3.98
C PHE A 291 2.78 -0.82 5.40
N THR A 292 3.41 -0.11 6.32
CA THR A 292 2.93 -0.03 7.70
C THR A 292 3.03 1.42 8.18
N HIS A 293 1.91 2.00 8.58
CA HIS A 293 1.85 3.26 9.32
C HIS A 293 1.57 2.96 10.78
N ALA A 294 2.19 3.72 11.66
CA ALA A 294 1.99 3.61 13.11
C ALA A 294 1.80 4.96 13.77
N GLU A 295 0.95 4.98 14.79
CA GLU A 295 0.81 6.09 15.73
C GLU A 295 1.20 5.59 17.12
N PHE A 296 2.05 6.35 17.81
CA PHE A 296 2.54 6.00 19.13
C PHE A 296 1.84 6.82 20.22
N GLY A 297 1.41 6.12 21.24
CA GLY A 297 0.86 6.71 22.45
C GLY A 297 1.82 6.59 23.64
N PRO A 298 1.39 7.02 24.84
CA PRO A 298 2.24 6.98 26.04
C PRO A 298 2.61 5.55 26.50
N TYR A 299 1.87 4.54 26.03
CA TYR A 299 2.06 3.14 26.41
C TYR A 299 2.57 2.25 25.24
N GLY A 300 3.13 2.86 24.20
CA GLY A 300 3.66 2.15 23.04
C GLY A 300 2.90 2.41 21.75
N LEU A 301 3.03 1.52 20.78
CA LEU A 301 2.33 1.60 19.50
C LEU A 301 0.83 1.46 19.72
N ARG A 302 0.09 2.52 19.42
CA ARG A 302 -1.33 2.64 19.71
C ARG A 302 -2.22 2.27 18.54
N ARG A 303 -1.80 2.62 17.32
CA ARG A 303 -2.49 2.30 16.08
C ARG A 303 -1.51 1.81 15.04
N GLU A 304 -1.89 0.76 14.33
CA GLU A 304 -1.16 0.20 13.21
C GLU A 304 -2.08 0.09 12.00
N TYR A 305 -1.57 0.51 10.85
CA TYR A 305 -2.25 0.34 9.56
C TYR A 305 -1.27 -0.38 8.64
N THR A 306 -1.49 -1.67 8.46
CA THR A 306 -0.62 -2.51 7.63
C THR A 306 -1.36 -2.98 6.40
N LEU A 307 -0.78 -2.74 5.23
CA LEU A 307 -1.27 -3.25 3.95
C LEU A 307 -0.18 -4.02 3.21
N PHE A 308 -0.53 -5.17 2.73
CA PHE A 308 0.06 -5.93 1.64
C PHE A 308 -1.09 -6.58 0.86
N ASP A 309 -0.88 -6.99 -0.39
CA ASP A 309 -1.98 -7.52 -1.18
C ASP A 309 -2.01 -9.06 -1.24
N PRO A 310 -2.92 -9.71 -0.47
CA PRO A 310 -3.09 -11.16 -0.53
C PRO A 310 -3.50 -11.68 -1.92
N VAL A 311 -4.22 -10.89 -2.72
CA VAL A 311 -4.62 -11.30 -4.08
C VAL A 311 -3.40 -11.45 -4.97
N SER A 312 -2.48 -10.46 -4.93
CA SER A 312 -1.23 -10.51 -5.69
C SER A 312 -0.32 -11.66 -5.24
N ILE A 313 -0.29 -11.97 -3.94
CA ILE A 313 0.47 -13.12 -3.41
C ILE A 313 -0.13 -14.43 -3.92
N TRP A 314 -1.45 -14.59 -3.86
CA TRP A 314 -2.12 -15.76 -4.44
C TRP A 314 -1.86 -15.89 -5.94
N LYS A 315 -1.86 -14.77 -6.68
CA LYS A 315 -1.56 -14.77 -8.11
C LYS A 315 -0.16 -15.30 -8.39
N GLN A 316 0.86 -14.86 -7.63
CA GLN A 316 2.24 -15.39 -7.72
C GLN A 316 2.29 -16.90 -7.48
N ILE A 317 1.59 -17.38 -6.44
CA ILE A 317 1.52 -18.82 -6.11
C ILE A 317 0.87 -19.61 -7.24
N PHE A 318 -0.21 -19.12 -7.84
CA PHE A 318 -0.92 -19.81 -8.91
C PHE A 318 -0.18 -19.79 -10.25
N ILE A 319 0.48 -18.72 -10.59
CA ILE A 319 1.35 -18.63 -11.79
C ILE A 319 2.45 -19.69 -11.72
N HIS A 320 3.01 -19.94 -10.53
CA HIS A 320 4.05 -20.94 -10.34
C HIS A 320 3.53 -22.37 -10.51
N ASN A 321 2.30 -22.64 -10.13
CA ASN A 321 1.73 -23.99 -10.14
C ASN A 321 1.06 -24.38 -11.47
N GLY A 322 0.89 -23.45 -12.39
CA GLY A 322 0.26 -23.64 -13.71
C GLY A 322 -1.26 -23.62 -13.63
#